data_feef46384b5a893b389f2d942f736bd1
#
_entry.id   feef46384b5a893b389f2d942f736bd1
#
_cell.length_a   1.000
_cell.length_b   1.000
_cell.length_c   1.000
_cell.angle_alpha   90.00
_cell.angle_beta   90.00
_cell.angle_gamma   90.00
#
_symmetry.space_group_name_H-M   'P 1'
#
loop_
_entity.id
_entity.type
_entity.pdbx_description
1 polymer ?
#
loop_
_entity_poly.entity_id
_entity_poly.type
_entity_poly.pdbx_seq_one_letter_code
_entity_poly.pdbx_strand_id
1 'polypeptide(L)'
;MFCANIVDGSLFTGHTFISGEIGHIIANPNGLRCECGKQGCLQTVASESWLIKNTRQLYQLDSFGILHRLVSSPEEITTETIAAAYSLGDEAVCTIVSNALKYLGIAISNIAILNNPEKIYLHGQLFSHPLVHSELSSILTQQLTFVENDYVKNFEICPFDTLDGATGACALAIQKI
;
A
#
# COMPACT_ATOMS: atom_id res chain seq x y z
N MET A 1 -2.23 -7.51 -1.81
CA MET A 1 -1.49 -6.84 -0.70
C MET A 1 -1.11 -7.89 0.31
N PHE A 2 0.13 -7.93 0.72
CA PHE A 2 0.66 -8.95 1.60
C PHE A 2 1.65 -8.32 2.61
N CYS A 3 1.78 -8.92 3.80
CA CYS A 3 2.75 -8.56 4.83
C CYS A 3 3.52 -9.83 5.24
N ALA A 4 4.82 -9.86 5.02
CA ALA A 4 5.67 -10.93 5.53
C ALA A 4 6.19 -10.56 6.92
N ASN A 5 6.10 -11.47 7.88
CA ASN A 5 6.69 -11.32 9.20
C ASN A 5 7.91 -12.25 9.31
N ILE A 6 9.06 -11.66 9.64
CA ILE A 6 10.28 -12.41 9.94
C ILE A 6 10.46 -12.41 11.46
N VAL A 7 10.50 -13.57 12.08
CA VAL A 7 10.69 -13.77 13.51
C VAL A 7 11.88 -14.69 13.70
N ASP A 8 12.88 -14.26 14.46
CA ASP A 8 14.12 -15.02 14.70
C ASP A 8 14.79 -15.52 13.41
N GLY A 9 14.82 -14.64 12.38
CA GLY A 9 15.42 -14.93 11.08
C GLY A 9 14.59 -15.86 10.18
N SER A 10 13.39 -16.25 10.59
CA SER A 10 12.53 -17.17 9.84
C SER A 10 11.21 -16.50 9.43
N LEU A 11 10.71 -16.85 8.23
CA LEU A 11 9.41 -16.40 7.77
C LEU A 11 8.29 -17.06 8.59
N PHE A 12 7.48 -16.23 9.26
CA PHE A 12 6.29 -16.69 9.96
C PHE A 12 5.14 -16.93 8.98
N THR A 13 4.76 -18.17 8.78
CA THR A 13 3.71 -18.58 7.83
C THR A 13 2.35 -18.83 8.48
N GLY A 14 2.29 -18.89 9.82
CA GLY A 14 1.08 -19.29 10.54
C GLY A 14 0.78 -20.82 10.38
N HIS A 15 -0.36 -21.24 10.92
CA HIS A 15 -0.73 -22.66 10.92
C HIS A 15 -1.17 -23.17 9.54
N THR A 16 -1.85 -22.33 8.75
CA THR A 16 -2.44 -22.69 7.45
C THR A 16 -1.88 -21.88 6.28
N PHE A 17 -0.71 -21.25 6.47
CA PHE A 17 -0.03 -20.42 5.47
C PHE A 17 -0.82 -19.20 4.97
N ILE A 18 -1.82 -18.73 5.72
CA ILE A 18 -2.59 -17.52 5.42
C ILE A 18 -2.10 -16.29 6.18
N SER A 19 -1.04 -16.44 6.99
CA SER A 19 -0.44 -15.30 7.69
C SER A 19 0.06 -14.27 6.67
N GLY A 20 -0.27 -13.01 6.91
CA GLY A 20 0.18 -11.92 6.05
C GLY A 20 -0.81 -11.46 4.98
N GLU A 21 -1.97 -12.11 4.82
CA GLU A 21 -3.02 -11.69 3.88
C GLU A 21 -3.73 -10.40 4.34
N ILE A 22 -2.94 -9.33 4.55
CA ILE A 22 -3.44 -8.04 5.08
C ILE A 22 -4.43 -7.35 4.14
N GLY A 23 -4.39 -7.65 2.84
CA GLY A 23 -5.38 -7.14 1.89
C GLY A 23 -6.81 -7.52 2.26
N HIS A 24 -6.98 -8.60 3.04
CA HIS A 24 -8.28 -9.12 3.46
C HIS A 24 -8.67 -8.76 4.90
N ILE A 25 -7.91 -7.93 5.61
CA ILE A 25 -8.39 -7.34 6.87
C ILE A 25 -9.51 -6.33 6.57
N ILE A 26 -10.47 -6.20 7.47
CA ILE A 26 -11.55 -5.21 7.33
C ILE A 26 -11.01 -3.85 7.77
N ALA A 27 -10.78 -2.97 6.80
CA ALA A 27 -10.32 -1.60 7.02
C ALA A 27 -11.47 -0.59 7.05
N ASN A 28 -12.54 -0.86 6.29
CA ASN A 28 -13.75 -0.04 6.27
C ASN A 28 -15.00 -0.93 6.30
N PRO A 29 -15.63 -1.16 7.47
CA PRO A 29 -16.77 -2.07 7.59
C PRO A 29 -17.95 -1.75 6.64
N ASN A 30 -18.10 -0.48 6.26
CA ASN A 30 -19.12 -0.02 5.31
C ASN A 30 -18.59 0.13 3.87
N GLY A 31 -17.40 -0.41 3.58
CA GLY A 31 -16.73 -0.29 2.29
C GLY A 31 -17.29 -1.23 1.22
N LEU A 32 -16.54 -1.37 0.14
CA LEU A 32 -16.92 -2.18 -1.00
C LEU A 32 -16.86 -3.69 -0.69
N ARG A 33 -17.65 -4.47 -1.44
CA ARG A 33 -17.58 -5.93 -1.38
C ARG A 33 -16.28 -6.42 -1.99
N CYS A 34 -15.57 -7.26 -1.29
CA CYS A 34 -14.34 -7.90 -1.73
C CYS A 34 -14.62 -9.22 -2.44
N GLU A 35 -13.75 -9.62 -3.37
CA GLU A 35 -13.80 -10.92 -4.05
C GLU A 35 -13.71 -12.11 -3.08
N CYS A 36 -13.11 -11.95 -1.90
CA CYS A 36 -13.09 -12.97 -0.84
C CYS A 36 -14.46 -13.18 -0.15
N GLY A 37 -15.50 -12.47 -0.56
CA GLY A 37 -16.86 -12.52 0.00
C GLY A 37 -17.14 -11.57 1.17
N LYS A 38 -16.10 -11.02 1.82
CA LYS A 38 -16.23 -10.02 2.89
C LYS A 38 -16.52 -8.63 2.35
N GLN A 39 -16.94 -7.72 3.22
CA GLN A 39 -17.11 -6.30 2.92
C GLN A 39 -16.02 -5.48 3.62
N GLY A 40 -15.48 -4.47 2.92
CA GLY A 40 -14.58 -3.49 3.49
C GLY A 40 -13.14 -3.93 3.67
N CYS A 41 -12.68 -4.94 2.92
CA CYS A 41 -11.29 -5.36 2.92
C CYS A 41 -10.35 -4.23 2.49
N LEU A 42 -9.16 -4.17 3.09
CA LEU A 42 -8.13 -3.16 2.79
C LEU A 42 -7.83 -3.07 1.29
N GLN A 43 -7.74 -4.21 0.60
CA GLN A 43 -7.45 -4.20 -0.84
C GLN A 43 -8.52 -3.52 -1.70
N THR A 44 -9.76 -3.39 -1.19
CA THR A 44 -10.84 -2.70 -1.91
C THR A 44 -10.77 -1.17 -1.80
N VAL A 45 -9.76 -0.63 -1.11
CA VAL A 45 -9.56 0.82 -0.94
C VAL A 45 -8.11 1.25 -1.11
N ALA A 46 -7.13 0.34 -0.99
CA ALA A 46 -5.72 0.71 -0.95
C ALA A 46 -4.82 -0.17 -1.85
N SER A 47 -5.36 -1.15 -2.58
CA SER A 47 -4.53 -1.90 -3.53
C SER A 47 -4.22 -1.08 -4.77
N GLU A 48 -3.06 -1.34 -5.36
CA GLU A 48 -2.64 -0.73 -6.63
C GLU A 48 -3.67 -0.96 -7.75
N SER A 49 -4.16 -2.18 -7.87
CA SER A 49 -5.21 -2.53 -8.84
C SER A 49 -6.50 -1.73 -8.63
N TRP A 50 -6.86 -1.46 -7.37
CA TRP A 50 -8.00 -0.62 -7.03
C TRP A 50 -7.75 0.84 -7.41
N LEU A 51 -6.56 1.37 -7.09
CA LEU A 51 -6.17 2.74 -7.45
C LEU A 51 -6.22 2.95 -8.96
N ILE A 52 -5.61 2.06 -9.74
CA ILE A 52 -5.62 2.12 -11.21
C ILE A 52 -7.05 2.06 -11.74
N LYS A 53 -7.86 1.12 -11.26
CA LYS A 53 -9.26 0.98 -11.69
C LYS A 53 -10.07 2.26 -11.44
N ASN A 54 -9.94 2.86 -10.25
CA ASN A 54 -10.71 4.05 -9.90
C ASN A 54 -10.19 5.30 -10.65
N THR A 55 -8.89 5.42 -10.86
CA THR A 55 -8.33 6.51 -11.66
C THR A 55 -8.76 6.40 -13.13
N ARG A 56 -8.88 5.19 -13.69
CA ARG A 56 -9.46 4.98 -15.02
C ARG A 56 -10.92 5.43 -15.11
N GLN A 57 -11.71 5.22 -14.06
CA GLN A 57 -13.08 5.73 -13.99
C GLN A 57 -13.10 7.26 -13.93
N LEU A 58 -12.22 7.89 -13.15
CA LEU A 58 -12.09 9.34 -13.13
C LEU A 58 -11.74 9.90 -14.51
N TYR A 59 -10.80 9.29 -15.21
CA TYR A 59 -10.45 9.67 -16.58
C TYR A 59 -11.65 9.71 -17.51
N GLN A 60 -12.57 8.75 -17.40
CA GLN A 60 -13.77 8.67 -18.22
C GLN A 60 -14.83 9.72 -17.85
N LEU A 61 -14.84 10.20 -16.60
CA LEU A 61 -15.82 11.17 -16.10
C LEU A 61 -15.41 12.61 -16.33
N ASP A 62 -14.12 12.91 -16.35
CA ASP A 62 -13.58 14.26 -16.55
C ASP A 62 -12.83 14.36 -17.87
N SER A 63 -13.40 15.04 -18.84
CA SER A 63 -12.83 15.16 -20.20
C SER A 63 -11.68 16.16 -20.31
N PHE A 64 -11.35 16.94 -19.29
CA PHE A 64 -10.37 18.04 -19.34
C PHE A 64 -9.38 18.07 -18.17
N GLY A 65 -9.39 17.05 -17.32
CA GLY A 65 -8.54 16.95 -16.13
C GLY A 65 -7.05 16.78 -16.42
N ILE A 66 -6.27 16.77 -15.34
CA ILE A 66 -4.82 16.57 -15.40
C ILE A 66 -4.48 15.21 -16.05
N LEU A 67 -5.29 14.18 -15.81
CA LEU A 67 -5.07 12.85 -16.38
C LEU A 67 -5.05 12.87 -17.92
N HIS A 68 -5.92 13.66 -18.58
CA HIS A 68 -5.94 13.78 -20.04
C HIS A 68 -4.72 14.51 -20.64
N ARG A 69 -3.93 15.19 -19.79
CA ARG A 69 -2.65 15.77 -20.22
C ARG A 69 -1.49 14.81 -20.05
N LEU A 70 -1.66 13.78 -19.21
CA LEU A 70 -0.62 12.80 -18.89
C LEU A 70 -0.69 11.57 -19.79
N VAL A 71 -1.90 11.13 -20.17
CA VAL A 71 -2.11 9.94 -20.98
C VAL A 71 -3.21 10.17 -22.02
N SER A 72 -3.16 9.40 -23.12
CA SER A 72 -4.12 9.52 -24.24
C SER A 72 -5.34 8.62 -24.07
N SER A 73 -5.23 7.58 -23.24
CA SER A 73 -6.32 6.63 -23.01
C SER A 73 -6.33 6.12 -21.57
N PRO A 74 -7.46 5.66 -21.01
CA PRO A 74 -7.52 5.13 -19.67
C PRO A 74 -6.69 3.85 -19.47
N GLU A 75 -6.40 3.10 -20.53
CA GLU A 75 -5.60 1.88 -20.50
C GLU A 75 -4.12 2.18 -20.16
N GLU A 76 -3.63 3.38 -20.53
CA GLU A 76 -2.26 3.84 -20.25
C GLU A 76 -2.06 4.28 -18.79
N ILE A 77 -3.13 4.33 -17.99
CA ILE A 77 -3.01 4.72 -16.58
C ILE A 77 -2.30 3.62 -15.79
N THR A 78 -1.16 4.00 -15.23
CA THR A 78 -0.29 3.19 -14.36
C THR A 78 -0.14 3.86 -12.99
N THR A 79 0.60 3.22 -12.11
CA THR A 79 0.94 3.79 -10.79
C THR A 79 1.75 5.08 -10.93
N GLU A 80 2.63 5.16 -11.93
CA GLU A 80 3.40 6.39 -12.23
C GLU A 80 2.50 7.54 -12.68
N THR A 81 1.50 7.24 -13.52
CA THR A 81 0.50 8.24 -13.94
C THR A 81 -0.25 8.79 -12.73
N ILE A 82 -0.66 7.91 -11.81
CA ILE A 82 -1.35 8.30 -10.57
C ILE A 82 -0.44 9.17 -9.71
N ALA A 83 0.82 8.79 -9.52
CA ALA A 83 1.79 9.56 -8.75
C ALA A 83 2.06 10.94 -9.39
N ALA A 84 2.14 11.02 -10.73
CA ALA A 84 2.29 12.28 -11.45
C ALA A 84 1.06 13.19 -11.29
N ALA A 85 -0.15 12.66 -11.46
CA ALA A 85 -1.40 13.42 -11.28
C ALA A 85 -1.54 13.92 -9.83
N TYR A 86 -1.20 13.07 -8.85
CA TYR A 86 -1.14 13.42 -7.44
C TYR A 86 -0.18 14.60 -7.18
N SER A 87 1.02 14.58 -7.77
CA SER A 87 2.02 15.64 -7.64
C SER A 87 1.59 16.97 -8.27
N LEU A 88 0.81 16.87 -9.34
CA LEU A 88 0.27 18.04 -10.04
C LEU A 88 -0.99 18.60 -9.35
N GLY A 89 -1.45 17.99 -8.26
CA GLY A 89 -2.59 18.44 -7.48
C GLY A 89 -3.95 18.16 -8.12
N ASP A 90 -4.08 17.06 -8.88
CA ASP A 90 -5.40 16.61 -9.34
C ASP A 90 -6.28 16.27 -8.14
N GLU A 91 -7.31 17.07 -7.88
CA GLU A 91 -8.12 16.96 -6.66
C GLU A 91 -8.77 15.58 -6.48
N ALA A 92 -9.25 14.98 -7.56
CA ALA A 92 -9.91 13.68 -7.53
C ALA A 92 -8.89 12.55 -7.27
N VAL A 93 -7.73 12.61 -7.92
CA VAL A 93 -6.63 11.67 -7.68
C VAL A 93 -6.06 11.84 -6.28
N CYS A 94 -5.87 13.08 -5.81
CA CYS A 94 -5.44 13.36 -4.44
C CYS A 94 -6.40 12.73 -3.42
N THR A 95 -7.71 12.89 -3.63
CA THR A 95 -8.73 12.30 -2.75
C THR A 95 -8.63 10.77 -2.70
N ILE A 96 -8.47 10.11 -3.86
CA ILE A 96 -8.35 8.64 -3.93
C ILE A 96 -7.06 8.17 -3.24
N VAL A 97 -5.92 8.81 -3.52
CA VAL A 97 -4.62 8.41 -2.96
C VAL A 97 -4.59 8.65 -1.45
N SER A 98 -4.96 9.84 -0.98
CA SER A 98 -4.98 10.14 0.46
C SER A 98 -5.92 9.23 1.24
N ASN A 99 -7.08 8.87 0.67
CA ASN A 99 -7.97 7.90 1.29
C ASN A 99 -7.33 6.49 1.37
N ALA A 100 -6.66 6.05 0.32
CA ALA A 100 -5.93 4.79 0.32
C ALA A 100 -4.80 4.78 1.37
N LEU A 101 -4.02 5.86 1.46
CA LEU A 101 -2.94 6.02 2.43
C LEU A 101 -3.47 6.02 3.88
N LYS A 102 -4.62 6.65 4.12
CA LYS A 102 -5.27 6.64 5.44
C LYS A 102 -5.59 5.21 5.90
N TYR A 103 -6.25 4.40 5.07
CA TYR A 103 -6.58 3.02 5.43
C TYR A 103 -5.35 2.12 5.54
N LEU A 104 -4.37 2.34 4.66
CA LEU A 104 -3.10 1.65 4.73
C LEU A 104 -2.33 1.99 6.00
N GLY A 105 -2.28 3.27 6.37
CA GLY A 105 -1.67 3.73 7.62
C GLY A 105 -2.29 3.08 8.85
N ILE A 106 -3.63 2.99 8.91
CA ILE A 106 -4.34 2.28 9.98
C ILE A 106 -3.91 0.80 10.03
N ALA A 107 -3.85 0.13 8.88
CA ALA A 107 -3.46 -1.28 8.81
C ALA A 107 -2.01 -1.49 9.28
N ILE A 108 -1.06 -0.67 8.81
CA ILE A 108 0.34 -0.72 9.20
C ILE A 108 0.49 -0.45 10.70
N SER A 109 -0.20 0.56 11.22
CA SER A 109 -0.17 0.88 12.65
C SER A 109 -0.68 -0.26 13.51
N ASN A 110 -1.75 -0.94 13.10
CA ASN A 110 -2.26 -2.11 13.79
C ASN A 110 -1.26 -3.27 13.79
N ILE A 111 -0.57 -3.51 12.67
CA ILE A 111 0.50 -4.53 12.58
C ILE A 111 1.67 -4.15 13.50
N ALA A 112 2.07 -2.88 13.50
CA ALA A 112 3.12 -2.37 14.37
C ALA A 112 2.79 -2.58 15.84
N ILE A 113 1.54 -2.33 16.25
CA ILE A 113 1.09 -2.53 17.63
C ILE A 113 1.03 -4.02 18.01
N LEU A 114 0.54 -4.86 17.11
CA LEU A 114 0.35 -6.29 17.40
C LEU A 114 1.67 -7.06 17.43
N ASN A 115 2.59 -6.75 16.51
CA ASN A 115 3.81 -7.51 16.32
C ASN A 115 5.04 -6.84 16.94
N ASN A 116 4.95 -5.52 17.21
CA ASN A 116 6.06 -4.69 17.72
C ASN A 116 7.41 -5.02 17.04
N PRO A 117 7.49 -4.95 15.71
CA PRO A 117 8.70 -5.34 14.99
C PRO A 117 9.80 -4.28 15.16
N GLU A 118 11.05 -4.71 15.11
CA GLU A 118 12.20 -3.81 15.10
C GLU A 118 12.20 -2.89 13.87
N LYS A 119 11.80 -3.43 12.69
CA LYS A 119 11.70 -2.68 11.44
C LYS A 119 10.49 -3.09 10.61
N ILE A 120 9.95 -2.14 9.86
CA ILE A 120 8.90 -2.37 8.86
C ILE A 120 9.40 -1.84 7.52
N TYR A 121 9.52 -2.73 6.55
CA TYR A 121 9.86 -2.39 5.17
C TYR A 121 8.60 -2.24 4.34
N LEU A 122 8.47 -1.09 3.69
CA LEU A 122 7.37 -0.80 2.78
C LEU A 122 7.86 -0.96 1.34
N HIS A 123 7.25 -1.86 0.61
CA HIS A 123 7.59 -2.17 -0.77
C HIS A 123 6.38 -1.93 -1.69
N GLY A 124 6.60 -1.19 -2.78
CA GLY A 124 5.58 -0.88 -3.77
C GLY A 124 5.90 0.41 -4.52
N GLN A 125 5.53 0.44 -5.80
CA GLN A 125 5.90 1.51 -6.71
C GLN A 125 5.40 2.90 -6.26
N LEU A 126 4.18 2.97 -5.74
CA LEU A 126 3.59 4.22 -5.26
C LEU A 126 4.36 4.84 -4.08
N PHE A 127 4.94 4.01 -3.21
CA PHE A 127 5.69 4.48 -2.02
C PHE A 127 7.02 5.15 -2.38
N SER A 128 7.57 4.87 -3.55
CA SER A 128 8.80 5.52 -4.02
C SER A 128 8.59 7.02 -4.32
N HIS A 129 7.34 7.47 -4.39
CA HIS A 129 7.04 8.87 -4.66
C HIS A 129 7.15 9.71 -3.38
N PRO A 130 7.96 10.81 -3.35
CA PRO A 130 8.27 11.55 -2.12
C PRO A 130 7.05 12.11 -1.38
N LEU A 131 6.03 12.61 -2.10
CA LEU A 131 4.81 13.14 -1.48
C LEU A 131 3.97 12.03 -0.83
N VAL A 132 3.85 10.88 -1.49
CA VAL A 132 3.15 9.71 -0.93
C VAL A 132 3.86 9.22 0.33
N HIS A 133 5.19 9.14 0.28
CA HIS A 133 6.00 8.79 1.44
C HIS A 133 5.79 9.76 2.61
N SER A 134 5.85 11.07 2.33
CA SER A 134 5.67 12.12 3.35
C SER A 134 4.28 12.04 4.01
N GLU A 135 3.23 11.86 3.21
CA GLU A 135 1.86 11.75 3.73
C GLU A 135 1.68 10.49 4.56
N LEU A 136 2.14 9.32 4.08
CA LEU A 136 2.07 8.09 4.84
C LEU A 136 2.84 8.18 6.16
N SER A 137 4.04 8.77 6.15
CA SER A 137 4.84 9.00 7.37
C SER A 137 4.10 9.90 8.36
N SER A 138 3.43 10.94 7.90
CA SER A 138 2.59 11.81 8.74
C SER A 138 1.44 11.04 9.38
N ILE A 139 0.74 10.20 8.60
CA ILE A 139 -0.35 9.36 9.10
C ILE A 139 0.16 8.39 10.17
N LEU A 140 1.27 7.70 9.92
CA LEU A 140 1.86 6.76 10.88
C LEU A 140 2.29 7.46 12.17
N THR A 141 2.88 8.64 12.08
CA THR A 141 3.24 9.46 13.25
C THR A 141 2.00 9.78 14.09
N GLN A 142 0.89 10.14 13.46
CA GLN A 142 -0.36 10.45 14.16
C GLN A 142 -1.01 9.20 14.79
N GLN A 143 -0.91 8.05 14.14
CA GLN A 143 -1.51 6.80 14.63
C GLN A 143 -0.71 6.14 15.77
N LEU A 144 0.59 6.40 15.84
CA LEU A 144 1.53 5.76 16.80
C LEU A 144 2.01 6.72 17.89
N THR A 145 1.21 7.71 18.27
CA THR A 145 1.56 8.77 19.23
C THR A 145 1.90 8.27 20.64
N PHE A 146 1.44 7.08 21.02
CA PHE A 146 1.69 6.47 22.33
C PHE A 146 2.95 5.56 22.35
N VAL A 147 3.54 5.32 21.18
CA VAL A 147 4.81 4.61 21.06
C VAL A 147 5.94 5.63 21.17
N GLU A 148 7.10 5.24 21.72
CA GLU A 148 8.24 6.13 21.87
C GLU A 148 8.53 6.95 20.60
N ASN A 149 8.91 8.22 20.77
CA ASN A 149 8.95 9.28 19.75
C ASN A 149 9.75 8.95 18.47
N ASP A 150 10.49 7.84 18.43
CA ASP A 150 11.33 7.44 17.31
C ASP A 150 10.85 6.21 16.55
N TYR A 151 9.73 5.60 16.94
CA TYR A 151 9.28 4.35 16.31
C TYR A 151 8.99 4.52 14.81
N VAL A 152 8.55 5.70 14.36
CA VAL A 152 8.33 5.99 12.93
C VAL A 152 9.62 5.92 12.12
N LYS A 153 10.79 6.08 12.73
CA LYS A 153 12.11 5.87 12.09
C LYS A 153 12.37 4.41 11.71
N ASN A 154 11.59 3.48 12.26
CA ASN A 154 11.70 2.06 11.95
C ASN A 154 10.99 1.68 10.64
N PHE A 155 10.28 2.63 9.99
CA PHE A 155 9.70 2.44 8.68
C PHE A 155 10.71 2.82 7.60
N GLU A 156 10.96 1.89 6.68
CA GLU A 156 11.88 2.07 5.58
C GLU A 156 11.21 1.71 4.26
N ILE A 157 11.31 2.60 3.29
CA ILE A 157 10.82 2.33 1.94
C ILE A 157 11.92 1.65 1.14
N CYS A 158 11.63 0.43 0.67
CA CYS A 158 12.50 -0.27 -0.26
C CYS A 158 12.26 0.24 -1.69
N PRO A 159 13.34 0.50 -2.46
CA PRO A 159 13.21 0.74 -3.89
C PRO A 159 12.44 -0.41 -4.55
N PHE A 160 11.55 -0.09 -5.47
CA PHE A 160 10.81 -1.10 -6.22
C PHE A 160 11.64 -1.62 -7.39
N ASP A 161 11.78 -2.95 -7.50
CA ASP A 161 12.36 -3.63 -8.66
C ASP A 161 11.41 -4.76 -9.10
N THR A 162 11.23 -4.92 -10.41
CA THR A 162 10.42 -5.98 -11.00
C THR A 162 10.94 -7.39 -10.69
N LEU A 163 12.21 -7.52 -10.34
CA LEU A 163 12.86 -8.78 -9.98
C LEU A 163 12.76 -9.14 -8.49
N ASP A 164 12.20 -8.26 -7.64
CA ASP A 164 12.14 -8.48 -6.18
C ASP A 164 11.45 -9.80 -5.82
N GLY A 165 10.38 -10.14 -6.54
CA GLY A 165 9.68 -11.42 -6.33
C GLY A 165 10.57 -12.64 -6.60
N ALA A 166 11.36 -12.60 -7.67
CA ALA A 166 12.30 -13.67 -8.03
C ALA A 166 13.45 -13.76 -7.02
N THR A 167 13.99 -12.60 -6.61
CA THR A 167 15.06 -12.50 -5.60
C THR A 167 14.60 -13.08 -4.27
N GLY A 168 13.39 -12.72 -3.81
CA GLY A 168 12.81 -13.25 -2.59
C GLY A 168 12.58 -14.76 -2.65
N ALA A 169 12.10 -15.30 -3.77
CA ALA A 169 11.93 -16.74 -3.97
C ALA A 169 13.27 -17.49 -3.91
N CYS A 170 14.32 -16.94 -4.54
CA CYS A 170 15.67 -17.50 -4.46
C CYS A 170 16.21 -17.50 -3.02
N ALA A 171 16.04 -16.41 -2.29
CA ALA A 171 16.47 -16.30 -0.90
C ALA A 171 15.78 -17.36 0.00
N LEU A 172 14.48 -17.58 -0.16
CA LEU A 172 13.73 -18.62 0.56
C LEU A 172 14.18 -20.02 0.20
N ALA A 173 14.55 -20.29 -1.07
CA ALA A 173 15.06 -21.59 -1.49
C ALA A 173 16.42 -21.90 -0.85
N ILE A 174 17.31 -20.90 -0.75
CA ILE A 174 18.65 -21.06 -0.11
C ILE A 174 18.52 -21.33 1.39
N GLN A 175 17.57 -20.74 2.09
CA GLN A 175 17.34 -20.99 3.53
C GLN A 175 16.88 -22.41 3.86
N LYS A 176 16.38 -23.16 2.87
CA LYS A 176 15.89 -24.53 3.06
C LYS A 176 16.92 -25.62 2.75
N ILE A 177 18.11 -25.23 2.30
CA ILE A 177 19.26 -26.12 2.08
C ILE A 177 20.14 -26.11 3.32
#